data_bb69f71373b49e9424d3ccaf28c52fc6
#
_entry.id   bb69f71373b49e9424d3ccaf28c52fc6
#
_cell.length_a   1.000
_cell.length_b   1.000
_cell.length_c   1.000
_cell.angle_alpha   90.00
_cell.angle_beta   90.00
_cell.angle_gamma   90.00
#
_symmetry.space_group_name_H-M   'P 1'
#
loop_
_entity.id
_entity.type
_entity.pdbx_description
1 polymer ?
#
loop_
_entity_poly.entity_id
_entity_poly.type
_entity_poly.pdbx_seq_one_letter_code
_entity_poly.pdbx_strand_id
1 'polypeptide(L)'
;MKRLLLIGLALLAVACDTEDYKSPWPEALQWLSVNAIYPEGHADAVHEGAVIRIEEVSSGAIYQAKTDKRGLAEIHIPPGIYRISCSDRVGKDLFNGTADKVVVTERRIVDLMLAHSTAGGLVIKEIYCGGCSKAPQEGTYQSDQYFIIHNNDTETAYLDSLCFGTLSPYNSTSVNNWVERDPVTGESIFPDFAPVVTVVWQLPGNGKTYPLEPGEDAVVALRGAIDHTLQYPLSVNLNLPDVFACYNPTYFPNPTYHPAPGDLVKPERYAQVVIKTGQSNANTFSISSPTVVLFRTPMPAGEYVLQPDVVRVTPGNSADRVVVVPYEWIVDAVEVFDGRSGNNGKRVSPAADAGFVIQSDIYKGHTLRRKVDEKASSENGYEVLVDTNNSTNDFYESEIQSLHP
;
A
#
# COMPACT_ATOMS: atom_id res chain seq x y z
N MET A 1 11.03 25.22 86.73
CA MET A 1 11.46 26.09 85.61
C MET A 1 12.36 25.28 84.70
N LYS A 2 11.85 24.74 83.61
CA LYS A 2 12.64 24.15 82.49
C LYS A 2 11.94 24.56 81.20
N ARG A 3 12.59 25.41 80.41
CA ARG A 3 12.13 25.83 79.07
C ARG A 3 12.47 24.73 78.07
N LEU A 4 11.49 24.18 77.41
CA LEU A 4 11.68 23.34 76.21
C LEU A 4 11.77 24.24 74.98
N LEU A 5 12.88 24.13 74.27
CA LEU A 5 13.07 24.72 72.92
C LEU A 5 12.51 23.74 71.88
N LEU A 6 11.49 24.11 71.18
CA LEU A 6 11.03 23.42 69.94
C LEU A 6 11.83 23.94 68.77
N ILE A 7 12.65 23.07 68.20
CA ILE A 7 13.31 23.32 66.91
C ILE A 7 12.35 22.85 65.80
N GLY A 8 11.77 23.80 65.04
CA GLY A 8 10.98 23.51 63.85
C GLY A 8 11.89 23.21 62.68
N LEU A 9 11.80 21.99 62.16
CA LEU A 9 12.47 21.58 60.92
C LEU A 9 11.59 22.02 59.74
N ALA A 10 11.99 23.07 59.02
CA ALA A 10 11.37 23.48 57.78
C ALA A 10 11.91 22.57 56.65
N LEU A 11 11.07 21.68 56.14
CA LEU A 11 11.31 20.97 54.86
C LEU A 11 11.11 21.93 53.70
N LEU A 12 12.20 22.34 53.10
CA LEU A 12 12.20 22.99 51.77
C LEU A 12 11.92 21.90 50.71
N ALA A 13 10.68 21.83 50.25
CA ALA A 13 10.36 21.13 49.02
C ALA A 13 10.93 21.95 47.83
N VAL A 14 12.04 21.48 47.28
CA VAL A 14 12.50 21.97 45.96
C VAL A 14 11.60 21.31 44.93
N ALA A 15 10.62 22.06 44.44
CA ALA A 15 9.92 21.72 43.21
C ALA A 15 10.93 21.87 42.07
N CYS A 16 11.36 20.77 41.47
CA CYS A 16 11.98 20.81 40.18
C CYS A 16 10.88 21.15 39.17
N ASP A 17 10.75 22.45 38.85
CA ASP A 17 10.12 22.86 37.57
C ASP A 17 11.04 22.36 36.46
N THR A 18 10.64 21.31 35.79
CA THR A 18 11.18 20.99 34.46
C THR A 18 10.59 22.01 33.48
N GLU A 19 11.13 23.21 33.49
CA GLU A 19 10.97 24.10 32.34
C GLU A 19 11.58 23.39 31.15
N ASP A 20 10.76 23.08 30.16
CA ASP A 20 11.23 22.68 28.85
C ASP A 20 12.25 23.70 28.36
N TYR A 21 13.52 23.32 28.36
CA TYR A 21 14.62 24.16 27.94
C TYR A 21 14.53 24.32 26.41
N LYS A 22 13.67 25.24 25.98
CA LYS A 22 13.70 25.71 24.59
C LYS A 22 14.99 26.49 24.43
N SER A 23 15.90 25.90 23.66
CA SER A 23 17.13 26.59 23.26
C SER A 23 16.76 28.01 22.75
N PRO A 24 17.35 29.08 23.30
CA PRO A 24 17.06 30.42 22.84
C PRO A 24 17.64 30.74 21.45
N TRP A 25 18.35 29.79 20.85
CA TRP A 25 18.90 29.92 19.50
C TRP A 25 18.02 29.13 18.55
N PRO A 26 17.52 29.75 17.45
CA PRO A 26 16.90 28.99 16.37
C PRO A 26 17.91 27.97 15.89
N GLU A 27 17.47 26.70 15.80
CA GLU A 27 18.30 25.64 15.24
C GLU A 27 18.78 26.09 13.87
N ALA A 28 20.11 26.08 13.66
CA ALA A 28 20.68 26.50 12.41
C ALA A 28 20.22 25.54 11.32
N LEU A 29 19.46 26.04 10.34
CA LEU A 29 19.00 25.24 9.23
C LEU A 29 20.20 24.63 8.49
N GLN A 30 20.06 23.38 8.12
CA GLN A 30 21.05 22.62 7.38
C GLN A 30 20.73 22.62 5.88
N TRP A 31 21.75 22.65 5.07
CA TRP A 31 21.62 22.58 3.62
C TRP A 31 21.46 21.13 3.17
N LEU A 32 20.32 20.79 2.58
CA LEU A 32 20.08 19.53 1.93
C LEU A 32 20.01 19.72 0.41
N SER A 33 20.83 18.97 -0.32
CA SER A 33 20.77 18.85 -1.77
C SER A 33 20.32 17.45 -2.14
N VAL A 34 19.29 17.32 -2.97
CA VAL A 34 18.78 16.05 -3.46
C VAL A 34 18.95 16.01 -4.96
N ASN A 35 19.68 15.02 -5.43
CA ASN A 35 19.95 14.77 -6.84
C ASN A 35 19.02 13.64 -7.32
N ALA A 36 17.97 13.94 -8.06
CA ALA A 36 17.05 12.97 -8.64
C ALA A 36 17.71 12.30 -9.84
N ILE A 37 18.08 11.02 -9.70
CA ILE A 37 18.80 10.25 -10.73
C ILE A 37 17.82 9.36 -11.46
N TYR A 38 17.52 9.70 -12.70
CA TYR A 38 16.64 8.93 -13.58
C TYR A 38 17.39 7.69 -14.12
N PRO A 39 16.67 6.57 -14.40
CA PRO A 39 17.29 5.35 -14.85
C PRO A 39 17.98 5.50 -16.22
N GLU A 40 18.87 4.58 -16.53
CA GLU A 40 19.52 4.50 -17.84
C GLU A 40 18.47 4.38 -18.95
N GLY A 41 18.64 5.15 -20.03
CA GLY A 41 17.69 5.23 -21.12
C GLY A 41 16.60 6.31 -20.97
N HIS A 42 16.50 6.97 -19.82
CA HIS A 42 15.51 8.03 -19.54
C HIS A 42 16.13 9.38 -19.16
N ALA A 43 17.33 9.66 -19.66
CA ALA A 43 18.01 10.93 -19.39
C ALA A 43 17.25 12.15 -19.94
N ASP A 44 16.43 11.98 -20.94
CA ASP A 44 15.53 12.98 -21.52
C ASP A 44 14.31 13.30 -20.65
N ALA A 45 13.99 12.45 -19.68
CA ALA A 45 12.93 12.68 -18.70
C ALA A 45 13.36 13.70 -17.61
N VAL A 46 14.65 13.97 -17.44
CA VAL A 46 15.15 14.93 -16.46
C VAL A 46 14.66 16.35 -16.81
N HIS A 47 13.90 16.97 -15.91
CA HIS A 47 13.33 18.29 -16.16
C HIS A 47 13.30 19.17 -14.90
N GLU A 48 12.99 20.44 -15.09
CA GLU A 48 12.76 21.39 -14.01
C GLU A 48 11.35 21.23 -13.45
N GLY A 49 11.24 21.07 -12.12
CA GLY A 49 9.96 21.11 -11.43
C GLY A 49 9.49 19.80 -10.83
N ALA A 50 10.22 18.68 -11.00
CA ALA A 50 9.93 17.45 -10.25
C ALA A 50 9.97 17.75 -8.75
N VAL A 51 8.95 17.26 -8.01
CA VAL A 51 8.76 17.59 -6.60
C VAL A 51 9.49 16.58 -5.72
N ILE A 52 10.44 17.07 -4.94
CA ILE A 52 11.07 16.31 -3.86
C ILE A 52 10.31 16.58 -2.56
N ARG A 53 9.70 15.52 -2.00
CA ARG A 53 9.03 15.55 -0.69
C ARG A 53 10.00 15.08 0.39
N ILE A 54 10.11 15.85 1.46
CA ILE A 54 11.04 15.60 2.56
C ILE A 54 10.22 15.62 3.85
N GLU A 55 10.10 14.46 4.50
CA GLU A 55 9.29 14.28 5.70
C GLU A 55 10.17 13.97 6.91
N GLU A 56 10.07 14.77 7.96
CA GLU A 56 10.75 14.51 9.22
C GLU A 56 10.07 13.36 9.96
N VAL A 57 10.85 12.32 10.30
CA VAL A 57 10.33 11.01 10.75
C VAL A 57 9.64 11.09 12.12
N SER A 58 10.08 11.97 13.01
CA SER A 58 9.56 12.03 14.39
C SER A 58 8.35 12.95 14.54
N SER A 59 8.34 14.07 13.82
CA SER A 59 7.27 15.08 13.91
C SER A 59 6.24 14.99 12.80
N GLY A 60 6.58 14.30 11.68
CA GLY A 60 5.76 14.29 10.48
C GLY A 60 5.78 15.62 9.70
N ALA A 61 6.67 16.55 10.04
CA ALA A 61 6.79 17.81 9.32
C ALA A 61 7.22 17.57 7.88
N ILE A 62 6.53 18.22 6.94
CA ILE A 62 6.76 18.04 5.50
C ILE A 62 7.35 19.29 4.90
N TYR A 63 8.46 19.12 4.18
CA TYR A 63 9.12 20.13 3.36
C TYR A 63 9.07 19.68 1.89
N GLN A 64 9.12 20.64 0.97
CA GLN A 64 9.15 20.36 -0.45
C GLN A 64 10.18 21.25 -1.15
N ALA A 65 10.86 20.67 -2.12
CA ALA A 65 11.74 21.38 -3.05
C ALA A 65 11.44 20.93 -4.47
N LYS A 66 11.79 21.75 -5.46
CA LYS A 66 11.64 21.39 -6.88
C LYS A 66 13.01 21.25 -7.51
N THR A 67 13.13 20.31 -8.43
CA THR A 67 14.37 20.13 -9.21
C THR A 67 14.60 21.29 -10.18
N ASP A 68 15.87 21.58 -10.41
CA ASP A 68 16.32 22.37 -11.56
C ASP A 68 16.38 21.49 -12.84
N LYS A 69 16.83 22.08 -13.96
CA LYS A 69 16.96 21.38 -15.26
C LYS A 69 17.97 20.22 -15.26
N ARG A 70 18.74 20.04 -14.19
CA ARG A 70 19.70 18.94 -14.02
C ARG A 70 19.19 17.87 -13.06
N GLY A 71 17.95 18.00 -12.56
CA GLY A 71 17.39 17.11 -11.57
C GLY A 71 17.84 17.40 -10.12
N LEU A 72 18.47 18.56 -9.85
CA LEU A 72 18.95 18.93 -8.52
C LEU A 72 17.92 19.82 -7.80
N ALA A 73 17.52 19.41 -6.58
CA ALA A 73 16.71 20.20 -5.66
C ALA A 73 17.52 20.59 -4.41
N GLU A 74 17.39 21.83 -3.97
CA GLU A 74 18.10 22.35 -2.79
C GLU A 74 17.15 23.03 -1.83
N ILE A 75 17.33 22.76 -0.52
CA ILE A 75 16.49 23.33 0.53
C ILE A 75 17.27 23.46 1.85
N HIS A 76 16.82 24.38 2.71
CA HIS A 76 17.29 24.49 4.09
C HIS A 76 16.24 23.95 5.05
N ILE A 77 16.60 22.97 5.87
CA ILE A 77 15.72 22.30 6.83
C ILE A 77 16.39 22.19 8.21
N PRO A 78 15.62 22.04 9.30
CA PRO A 78 16.18 21.76 10.63
C PRO A 78 17.03 20.49 10.65
N PRO A 79 17.97 20.33 11.59
CA PRO A 79 18.60 19.05 11.84
C PRO A 79 17.56 17.98 12.21
N GLY A 80 17.67 16.77 11.66
CA GLY A 80 16.69 15.72 11.90
C GLY A 80 16.97 14.43 11.11
N ILE A 81 16.03 13.51 11.19
CA ILE A 81 16.01 12.27 10.39
C ILE A 81 14.83 12.35 9.44
N TYR A 82 15.09 12.23 8.16
CA TYR A 82 14.13 12.48 7.11
C TYR A 82 13.90 11.24 6.23
N ARG A 83 12.68 11.13 5.73
CA ARG A 83 12.34 10.35 4.54
C ARG A 83 12.27 11.31 3.37
N ILE A 84 12.98 10.99 2.29
CA ILE A 84 12.99 11.78 1.06
C ILE A 84 12.34 10.94 -0.03
N SER A 85 11.41 11.51 -0.78
CA SER A 85 10.78 10.83 -1.91
C SER A 85 10.60 11.77 -3.09
N CYS A 86 10.62 11.19 -4.27
CA CYS A 86 10.24 11.82 -5.52
C CYS A 86 9.22 10.93 -6.22
N SER A 87 8.15 11.52 -6.72
CA SER A 87 7.22 10.89 -7.66
C SER A 87 7.03 11.86 -8.80
N ASP A 88 7.50 11.49 -9.97
CA ASP A 88 7.52 12.32 -11.15
C ASP A 88 6.86 11.60 -12.32
N ARG A 89 6.20 12.35 -13.23
CA ARG A 89 5.49 11.80 -14.37
C ARG A 89 5.79 12.59 -15.63
N VAL A 90 6.24 11.87 -16.65
CA VAL A 90 6.50 12.42 -17.99
C VAL A 90 5.69 11.62 -19.01
N GLY A 91 4.53 12.11 -19.39
CA GLY A 91 3.60 11.35 -20.24
C GLY A 91 3.01 10.12 -19.51
N LYS A 92 3.27 8.93 -20.04
CA LYS A 92 2.90 7.65 -19.39
C LYS A 92 4.02 7.09 -18.50
N ASP A 93 5.21 7.66 -18.55
CA ASP A 93 6.34 7.21 -17.74
C ASP A 93 6.28 7.80 -16.34
N LEU A 94 6.43 6.96 -15.35
CA LEU A 94 6.47 7.29 -13.92
C LEU A 94 7.87 7.02 -13.38
N PHE A 95 8.38 7.95 -12.58
CA PHE A 95 9.71 7.88 -11.98
C PHE A 95 9.59 8.06 -10.47
N ASN A 96 9.83 7.02 -9.70
CA ASN A 96 9.66 7.02 -8.26
C ASN A 96 10.92 6.61 -7.53
N GLY A 97 11.24 7.32 -6.46
CA GLY A 97 12.36 6.98 -5.59
C GLY A 97 12.09 7.40 -4.15
N THR A 98 12.68 6.65 -3.21
CA THR A 98 12.58 6.94 -1.78
C THR A 98 13.91 6.64 -1.10
N ALA A 99 14.36 7.55 -0.25
CA ALA A 99 15.47 7.34 0.67
C ALA A 99 14.96 7.49 2.11
N ASP A 100 15.04 6.41 2.87
CA ASP A 100 14.59 6.37 4.28
C ASP A 100 15.74 6.69 5.24
N LYS A 101 15.40 7.32 6.37
CA LYS A 101 16.32 7.59 7.49
C LYS A 101 17.54 8.44 7.12
N VAL A 102 17.36 9.41 6.24
CA VAL A 102 18.41 10.36 5.89
C VAL A 102 18.68 11.27 7.09
N VAL A 103 19.87 11.15 7.67
CA VAL A 103 20.31 12.00 8.80
C VAL A 103 20.87 13.29 8.25
N VAL A 104 20.28 14.43 8.66
CA VAL A 104 20.68 15.77 8.28
C VAL A 104 21.06 16.54 9.55
N THR A 105 22.33 16.51 9.93
CA THR A 105 22.91 17.27 11.06
C THR A 105 23.91 18.32 10.60
N GLU A 106 24.30 18.23 9.33
CA GLU A 106 25.19 19.14 8.63
C GLU A 106 24.79 19.17 7.15
N ARG A 107 25.53 19.90 6.31
CA ARG A 107 25.29 19.88 4.85
C ARG A 107 25.27 18.45 4.32
N ARG A 108 24.16 18.08 3.66
CA ARG A 108 23.96 16.72 3.14
C ARG A 108 23.65 16.75 1.65
N ILE A 109 24.24 15.81 0.90
CA ILE A 109 23.89 15.52 -0.49
C ILE A 109 23.31 14.10 -0.51
N VAL A 110 22.19 13.92 -1.21
CA VAL A 110 21.50 12.63 -1.38
C VAL A 110 21.29 12.38 -2.86
N ASP A 111 21.83 11.28 -3.34
CA ASP A 111 21.53 10.74 -4.67
C ASP A 111 20.27 9.87 -4.56
N LEU A 112 19.14 10.38 -5.03
CA LEU A 112 17.86 9.71 -5.01
C LEU A 112 17.66 8.96 -6.33
N MET A 113 17.92 7.65 -6.32
CA MET A 113 17.73 6.80 -7.47
C MET A 113 16.24 6.63 -7.76
N LEU A 114 15.80 6.97 -8.97
CA LEU A 114 14.42 6.80 -9.41
C LEU A 114 14.28 5.49 -10.17
N ALA A 115 13.23 4.73 -9.85
CA ALA A 115 12.81 3.57 -10.62
C ALA A 115 11.77 4.00 -11.66
N HIS A 116 11.88 3.47 -12.87
CA HIS A 116 10.91 3.69 -13.95
C HIS A 116 9.79 2.66 -13.89
N SER A 117 8.58 3.13 -14.12
CA SER A 117 7.39 2.32 -14.40
C SER A 117 6.50 3.06 -15.40
N THR A 118 5.45 2.39 -15.89
CA THR A 118 4.49 3.02 -16.79
C THR A 118 3.15 3.08 -16.08
N ALA A 119 2.45 4.21 -16.16
CA ALA A 119 1.09 4.35 -15.64
C ALA A 119 0.20 3.25 -16.22
N GLY A 120 -0.44 2.47 -15.34
CA GLY A 120 -1.32 1.38 -15.72
C GLY A 120 -2.66 1.88 -16.25
N GLY A 121 -3.28 1.09 -17.16
CA GLY A 121 -4.67 1.34 -17.55
C GLY A 121 -5.64 0.90 -16.45
N LEU A 122 -5.35 -0.23 -15.78
CA LEU A 122 -6.13 -0.73 -14.65
C LEU A 122 -5.43 -0.36 -13.34
N VAL A 123 -6.18 0.24 -12.41
CA VAL A 123 -5.69 0.62 -11.08
C VAL A 123 -6.59 0.10 -9.97
N ILE A 124 -6.05 -0.09 -8.78
CA ILE A 124 -6.83 -0.38 -7.57
C ILE A 124 -7.46 0.94 -7.09
N LYS A 125 -8.79 1.00 -7.11
CA LYS A 125 -9.56 2.16 -6.68
C LYS A 125 -9.83 2.18 -5.18
N GLU A 126 -10.18 1.02 -4.63
CA GLU A 126 -10.56 0.89 -3.23
C GLU A 126 -10.11 -0.45 -2.65
N ILE A 127 -9.67 -0.46 -1.40
CA ILE A 127 -9.37 -1.66 -0.63
C ILE A 127 -10.11 -1.59 0.70
N TYR A 128 -11.08 -2.49 0.89
CA TYR A 128 -11.75 -2.69 2.16
C TYR A 128 -11.29 -4.00 2.79
N CYS A 129 -10.47 -3.89 3.81
CA CYS A 129 -9.85 -5.06 4.46
C CYS A 129 -10.08 -5.11 5.96
N GLY A 130 -10.31 -3.97 6.62
CA GLY A 130 -10.35 -3.84 8.08
C GLY A 130 -11.57 -4.46 8.76
N GLY A 131 -12.65 -4.71 8.01
CA GLY A 131 -13.90 -5.17 8.57
C GLY A 131 -14.66 -4.11 9.37
N CYS A 132 -15.78 -4.49 9.98
CA CYS A 132 -16.66 -3.58 10.71
C CYS A 132 -17.09 -4.12 12.09
N SER A 133 -17.76 -3.28 12.86
CA SER A 133 -18.49 -3.69 14.05
C SER A 133 -19.75 -4.49 13.67
N LYS A 134 -20.12 -5.45 14.51
CA LYS A 134 -21.40 -6.18 14.39
C LYS A 134 -22.59 -5.44 14.96
N ALA A 135 -22.46 -4.15 15.31
CA ALA A 135 -23.55 -3.41 15.93
C ALA A 135 -24.90 -3.60 15.19
N PRO A 136 -26.02 -3.74 15.92
CA PRO A 136 -26.16 -3.60 17.38
C PRO A 136 -25.69 -4.82 18.20
N GLN A 137 -25.30 -5.94 17.58
CA GLN A 137 -24.71 -7.07 18.29
C GLN A 137 -23.28 -6.75 18.74
N GLU A 138 -22.80 -7.44 19.76
CA GLU A 138 -21.41 -7.33 20.19
C GLU A 138 -20.48 -8.09 19.23
N GLY A 139 -19.25 -7.57 19.10
CA GLY A 139 -18.17 -8.21 18.36
C GLY A 139 -17.82 -7.53 17.04
N THR A 140 -16.99 -8.19 16.26
CA THR A 140 -16.41 -7.67 15.03
C THR A 140 -16.62 -8.63 13.87
N TYR A 141 -16.62 -8.09 12.65
CA TYR A 141 -16.83 -8.83 11.40
C TYR A 141 -15.73 -8.48 10.39
N GLN A 142 -15.29 -9.46 9.60
CA GLN A 142 -14.20 -9.30 8.63
C GLN A 142 -14.35 -10.20 7.40
N SER A 143 -15.52 -10.80 7.18
CA SER A 143 -15.73 -11.67 6.00
C SER A 143 -16.23 -10.93 4.78
N ASP A 144 -16.34 -9.62 4.88
CA ASP A 144 -16.86 -8.67 3.92
C ASP A 144 -15.75 -7.94 3.12
N GLN A 145 -14.55 -8.49 3.12
CA GLN A 145 -13.40 -7.89 2.44
C GLN A 145 -13.57 -7.90 0.91
N TYR A 146 -13.25 -6.77 0.29
CA TYR A 146 -13.21 -6.61 -1.16
C TYR A 146 -12.15 -5.59 -1.59
N PHE A 147 -11.87 -5.56 -2.87
CA PHE A 147 -11.21 -4.43 -3.53
C PHE A 147 -11.90 -4.12 -4.86
N ILE A 148 -11.67 -2.91 -5.35
CA ILE A 148 -12.23 -2.43 -6.61
C ILE A 148 -11.10 -2.15 -7.58
N ILE A 149 -11.22 -2.67 -8.81
CA ILE A 149 -10.38 -2.36 -9.97
C ILE A 149 -11.11 -1.30 -10.79
N HIS A 150 -10.38 -0.29 -11.26
CA HIS A 150 -10.90 0.79 -12.08
C HIS A 150 -10.14 0.85 -13.40
N ASN A 151 -10.84 1.14 -14.49
CA ASN A 151 -10.18 1.43 -15.76
C ASN A 151 -9.88 2.93 -15.87
N ASN A 152 -8.62 3.26 -15.68
CA ASN A 152 -8.09 4.62 -15.68
C ASN A 152 -7.60 5.08 -17.07
N ASP A 153 -7.68 4.22 -18.09
CA ASP A 153 -7.24 4.51 -19.46
C ASP A 153 -8.40 5.08 -20.31
N THR A 154 -8.06 5.53 -21.50
CA THR A 154 -8.99 6.03 -22.53
C THR A 154 -9.55 4.93 -23.41
N GLU A 155 -9.08 3.69 -23.24
CA GLU A 155 -9.51 2.54 -24.02
C GLU A 155 -10.09 1.45 -23.12
N THR A 156 -10.95 0.60 -23.73
CA THR A 156 -11.50 -0.58 -23.05
C THR A 156 -10.39 -1.49 -22.57
N ALA A 157 -10.32 -1.74 -21.29
CA ALA A 157 -9.46 -2.76 -20.70
C ALA A 157 -10.21 -4.09 -20.57
N TYR A 158 -9.49 -5.21 -20.56
CA TYR A 158 -10.08 -6.53 -20.33
C TYR A 158 -9.56 -7.12 -19.04
N LEU A 159 -10.46 -7.60 -18.18
CA LEU A 159 -10.11 -8.18 -16.89
C LEU A 159 -9.68 -9.64 -16.98
N ASP A 160 -9.92 -10.25 -18.13
CA ASP A 160 -9.58 -11.65 -18.42
C ASP A 160 -8.12 -11.96 -18.07
N SER A 161 -7.90 -13.05 -17.37
CA SER A 161 -6.57 -13.53 -16.97
C SER A 161 -5.75 -12.54 -16.10
N LEU A 162 -6.35 -11.46 -15.58
CA LEU A 162 -5.69 -10.61 -14.61
C LEU A 162 -5.49 -11.38 -13.30
N CYS A 163 -4.24 -11.47 -12.85
CA CYS A 163 -3.87 -12.11 -11.60
C CYS A 163 -3.78 -11.11 -10.46
N PHE A 164 -4.03 -11.59 -9.24
CA PHE A 164 -3.83 -10.77 -8.04
C PHE A 164 -3.46 -11.62 -6.82
N GLY A 165 -2.90 -10.97 -5.83
CA GLY A 165 -2.51 -11.59 -4.57
C GLY A 165 -1.97 -10.57 -3.57
N THR A 166 -1.36 -11.07 -2.49
CA THR A 166 -0.71 -10.28 -1.44
C THR A 166 0.76 -10.66 -1.31
N LEU A 167 1.61 -9.75 -0.82
CA LEU A 167 3.05 -10.00 -0.72
C LEU A 167 3.46 -10.58 0.65
N SER A 168 4.60 -11.27 0.64
CA SER A 168 5.31 -11.71 1.83
C SER A 168 6.20 -10.56 2.37
N PRO A 169 6.23 -10.35 3.70
CA PRO A 169 5.41 -10.99 4.73
C PRO A 169 3.94 -10.53 4.67
N TYR A 170 3.03 -11.35 5.16
CA TYR A 170 1.59 -11.13 5.11
C TYR A 170 1.13 -9.83 5.79
N ASN A 171 1.84 -9.38 6.83
CA ASN A 171 1.59 -8.11 7.52
C ASN A 171 2.82 -7.20 7.44
N SER A 172 2.61 -5.89 7.34
CA SER A 172 3.69 -4.89 7.32
C SER A 172 4.53 -4.86 8.61
N THR A 173 3.98 -5.33 9.72
CA THR A 173 4.64 -5.38 11.04
C THR A 173 5.54 -6.60 11.22
N SER A 174 5.52 -7.55 10.30
CA SER A 174 6.36 -8.73 10.32
C SER A 174 7.74 -8.44 9.73
N VAL A 175 8.75 -9.22 10.16
CA VAL A 175 10.10 -9.12 9.60
C VAL A 175 10.06 -9.48 8.11
N ASN A 176 10.55 -8.59 7.28
CA ASN A 176 10.68 -8.83 5.84
C ASN A 176 12.08 -9.34 5.49
N ASN A 177 12.19 -10.66 5.34
CA ASN A 177 13.45 -11.33 4.99
C ASN A 177 13.78 -11.28 3.49
N TRP A 178 12.91 -10.71 2.67
CA TRP A 178 13.16 -10.48 1.24
C TRP A 178 13.90 -9.18 0.97
N VAL A 179 13.85 -8.23 1.90
CA VAL A 179 14.50 -6.93 1.80
C VAL A 179 15.80 -6.94 2.60
N GLU A 180 16.89 -6.77 1.92
CA GLU A 180 18.21 -6.61 2.52
C GLU A 180 18.45 -5.15 2.93
N ARG A 181 19.49 -4.92 3.70
CA ARG A 181 19.95 -3.58 4.07
C ARG A 181 21.36 -3.38 3.52
N ASP A 182 21.56 -2.28 2.78
CA ASP A 182 22.90 -1.88 2.41
C ASP A 182 23.74 -1.62 3.68
N PRO A 183 24.88 -2.28 3.83
CA PRO A 183 25.67 -2.19 5.06
C PRO A 183 26.36 -0.82 5.25
N VAL A 184 26.41 0.00 4.21
CA VAL A 184 27.07 1.32 4.24
C VAL A 184 26.02 2.43 4.38
N THR A 185 24.99 2.42 3.53
CA THR A 185 23.94 3.46 3.51
C THR A 185 22.77 3.16 4.44
N GLY A 186 22.55 1.88 4.79
CA GLY A 186 21.39 1.41 5.53
C GLY A 186 20.09 1.38 4.71
N GLU A 187 20.17 1.66 3.42
CA GLU A 187 19.03 1.65 2.51
C GLU A 187 18.46 0.25 2.30
N SER A 188 17.17 0.17 1.98
CA SER A 188 16.50 -1.08 1.68
C SER A 188 16.82 -1.52 0.25
N ILE A 189 17.32 -2.74 0.11
CA ILE A 189 17.54 -3.40 -1.17
C ILE A 189 16.43 -4.41 -1.37
N PHE A 190 15.51 -4.10 -2.30
CA PHE A 190 14.41 -5.00 -2.65
C PHE A 190 14.87 -6.05 -3.65
N PRO A 191 14.28 -7.27 -3.64
CA PRO A 191 14.48 -8.22 -4.73
C PRO A 191 13.95 -7.64 -6.05
N ASP A 192 14.37 -8.20 -7.17
CA ASP A 192 13.92 -7.84 -8.52
C ASP A 192 12.53 -8.40 -8.88
N PHE A 193 11.81 -8.91 -7.90
CA PHE A 193 10.49 -9.51 -8.04
C PHE A 193 9.60 -9.21 -6.83
N ALA A 194 8.28 -9.26 -7.04
CA ALA A 194 7.28 -9.24 -6.00
C ALA A 194 7.03 -10.67 -5.46
N PRO A 195 7.26 -10.94 -4.14
CA PRO A 195 7.08 -12.26 -3.55
C PRO A 195 5.62 -12.50 -3.15
N VAL A 196 4.77 -12.97 -4.09
CA VAL A 196 3.34 -13.18 -3.84
C VAL A 196 3.11 -14.43 -2.98
N VAL A 197 2.41 -14.26 -1.86
CA VAL A 197 2.22 -15.30 -0.82
C VAL A 197 0.75 -15.71 -0.69
N THR A 198 0.52 -16.83 -0.04
CA THR A 198 -0.79 -17.39 0.35
C THR A 198 -1.53 -18.00 -0.84
N VAL A 199 -1.97 -17.20 -1.79
CA VAL A 199 -2.70 -17.66 -2.96
C VAL A 199 -2.55 -16.64 -4.10
N VAL A 200 -2.37 -17.15 -5.30
CA VAL A 200 -2.52 -16.38 -6.54
C VAL A 200 -3.90 -16.69 -7.11
N TRP A 201 -4.69 -15.66 -7.25
CA TRP A 201 -5.98 -15.71 -7.94
C TRP A 201 -5.86 -15.13 -9.34
N GLN A 202 -6.71 -15.61 -10.24
CA GLN A 202 -6.85 -15.11 -11.60
C GLN A 202 -8.31 -14.85 -11.90
N LEU A 203 -8.64 -13.67 -12.44
CA LEU A 203 -9.97 -13.40 -12.94
C LEU A 203 -10.28 -14.30 -14.14
N PRO A 204 -11.54 -14.77 -14.28
CA PRO A 204 -11.94 -15.67 -15.34
C PRO A 204 -11.91 -14.98 -16.72
N GLY A 205 -12.18 -15.76 -17.77
CA GLY A 205 -12.28 -15.28 -19.14
C GLY A 205 -11.17 -15.79 -20.04
N ASN A 206 -11.29 -15.49 -21.32
CA ASN A 206 -10.43 -16.02 -22.38
C ASN A 206 -9.84 -14.93 -23.29
N GLY A 207 -9.72 -13.72 -22.77
CA GLY A 207 -9.05 -12.59 -23.42
C GLY A 207 -9.94 -11.37 -23.67
N LYS A 208 -11.24 -11.54 -23.95
CA LYS A 208 -12.19 -10.44 -24.20
C LYS A 208 -13.59 -10.70 -23.64
N THR A 209 -13.68 -11.48 -22.57
CA THR A 209 -14.98 -11.85 -21.97
C THR A 209 -15.50 -10.76 -21.04
N TYR A 210 -14.59 -10.09 -20.32
CA TYR A 210 -14.92 -9.10 -19.32
C TYR A 210 -14.27 -7.75 -19.65
N PRO A 211 -14.88 -7.01 -20.60
CA PRO A 211 -14.46 -5.63 -20.88
C PRO A 211 -14.77 -4.74 -19.68
N LEU A 212 -13.92 -3.77 -19.45
CA LEU A 212 -14.11 -2.66 -18.52
C LEU A 212 -13.87 -1.38 -19.30
N GLU A 213 -14.93 -0.61 -19.53
CA GLU A 213 -14.86 0.63 -20.30
C GLU A 213 -14.12 1.73 -19.48
N PRO A 214 -13.61 2.79 -20.12
CA PRO A 214 -13.01 3.92 -19.44
C PRO A 214 -13.91 4.47 -18.31
N GLY A 215 -13.35 4.58 -17.10
CA GLY A 215 -14.08 5.06 -15.93
C GLY A 215 -14.96 4.02 -15.22
N GLU A 216 -15.03 2.79 -15.72
CA GLU A 216 -15.80 1.72 -15.09
C GLU A 216 -15.02 1.00 -13.98
N ASP A 217 -15.79 0.39 -13.07
CA ASP A 217 -15.32 -0.32 -11.89
C ASP A 217 -15.66 -1.80 -11.96
N ALA A 218 -14.77 -2.64 -11.40
CA ALA A 218 -15.03 -4.05 -11.16
C ALA A 218 -14.73 -4.43 -9.70
N VAL A 219 -15.70 -5.00 -9.02
CA VAL A 219 -15.59 -5.41 -7.62
C VAL A 219 -15.10 -6.84 -7.52
N VAL A 220 -14.11 -7.10 -6.64
CA VAL A 220 -13.61 -8.43 -6.32
C VAL A 220 -13.84 -8.73 -4.85
N ALA A 221 -14.79 -9.64 -4.56
CA ALA A 221 -15.08 -10.12 -3.21
C ALA A 221 -14.08 -11.22 -2.83
N LEU A 222 -13.39 -11.05 -1.70
CA LEU A 222 -12.31 -11.95 -1.29
C LEU A 222 -12.81 -13.20 -0.55
N ARG A 223 -13.90 -13.07 0.20
CA ARG A 223 -14.31 -14.11 1.15
C ARG A 223 -15.75 -14.55 1.03
N GLY A 224 -16.65 -13.63 0.87
CA GLY A 224 -18.08 -13.91 0.78
C GLY A 224 -18.73 -12.92 -0.19
N ALA A 225 -19.05 -13.37 -1.40
CA ALA A 225 -19.84 -12.58 -2.35
C ALA A 225 -21.34 -12.71 -2.04
N ILE A 226 -21.75 -12.28 -0.84
CA ILE A 226 -23.12 -12.32 -0.32
C ILE A 226 -23.54 -10.93 0.16
N ASP A 227 -24.82 -10.75 0.47
CA ASP A 227 -25.28 -9.55 1.14
C ASP A 227 -25.02 -9.65 2.66
N HIS A 228 -23.91 -9.08 3.11
CA HIS A 228 -23.53 -9.09 4.52
C HIS A 228 -24.38 -8.16 5.37
N THR A 229 -25.04 -7.16 4.76
CA THR A 229 -25.87 -6.16 5.47
C THR A 229 -27.12 -6.79 6.09
N LEU A 230 -27.59 -7.93 5.55
CA LEU A 230 -28.71 -8.68 6.11
C LEU A 230 -28.44 -9.16 7.54
N GLN A 231 -27.18 -9.40 7.89
CA GLN A 231 -26.80 -9.83 9.22
C GLN A 231 -26.09 -8.72 10.02
N TYR A 232 -25.30 -7.89 9.35
CA TYR A 232 -24.47 -6.84 9.96
C TYR A 232 -24.67 -5.52 9.21
N PRO A 233 -25.56 -4.62 9.71
CA PRO A 233 -25.93 -3.41 8.99
C PRO A 233 -24.80 -2.44 8.65
N LEU A 234 -23.66 -2.51 9.36
CA LEU A 234 -22.47 -1.68 9.09
C LEU A 234 -21.51 -2.30 8.06
N SER A 235 -21.89 -3.44 7.50
CA SER A 235 -21.13 -4.14 6.45
C SER A 235 -21.60 -3.69 5.05
N VAL A 236 -21.27 -4.47 4.03
CA VAL A 236 -21.51 -4.18 2.61
C VAL A 236 -22.32 -5.29 1.95
N ASN A 237 -23.01 -4.94 0.85
CA ASN A 237 -23.63 -5.92 -0.02
C ASN A 237 -22.68 -6.28 -1.17
N LEU A 238 -22.22 -7.54 -1.19
CA LEU A 238 -21.41 -8.11 -2.26
C LEU A 238 -22.17 -9.09 -3.15
N ASN A 239 -23.47 -9.29 -2.92
CA ASN A 239 -24.33 -10.07 -3.80
C ASN A 239 -24.87 -9.20 -4.95
N LEU A 240 -23.97 -8.83 -5.87
CA LEU A 240 -24.27 -8.01 -7.03
C LEU A 240 -23.90 -8.76 -8.33
N PRO A 241 -24.59 -8.54 -9.45
CA PRO A 241 -24.41 -9.32 -10.69
C PRO A 241 -23.00 -9.18 -11.29
N ASP A 242 -22.32 -8.05 -11.04
CA ASP A 242 -21.02 -7.73 -11.63
C ASP A 242 -19.83 -7.99 -10.70
N VAL A 243 -20.06 -8.57 -9.52
CA VAL A 243 -18.99 -8.94 -8.58
C VAL A 243 -18.25 -10.18 -9.04
N PHE A 244 -16.92 -10.13 -9.03
CA PHE A 244 -16.06 -11.30 -9.10
C PHE A 244 -15.86 -11.90 -7.73
N ALA A 245 -16.01 -13.22 -7.58
CA ALA A 245 -15.95 -13.90 -6.29
C ALA A 245 -14.74 -14.82 -6.19
N CYS A 246 -13.91 -14.66 -5.16
CA CYS A 246 -12.88 -15.62 -4.78
C CYS A 246 -13.52 -16.83 -4.09
N TYR A 247 -14.24 -17.64 -4.86
CA TYR A 247 -14.91 -18.84 -4.35
C TYR A 247 -14.37 -20.11 -4.97
N ASN A 248 -13.73 -20.94 -4.14
CA ASN A 248 -13.24 -22.26 -4.54
C ASN A 248 -13.30 -23.23 -3.35
N PRO A 249 -14.34 -24.10 -3.26
CA PRO A 249 -14.54 -25.01 -2.14
C PRO A 249 -13.51 -26.14 -2.07
N THR A 250 -12.74 -26.40 -3.14
CA THR A 250 -11.65 -27.38 -3.10
C THR A 250 -10.46 -26.85 -2.28
N TYR A 251 -10.13 -25.60 -2.44
CA TYR A 251 -9.02 -24.96 -1.71
C TYR A 251 -9.44 -24.35 -0.37
N PHE A 252 -10.71 -23.96 -0.24
CA PHE A 252 -11.29 -23.32 0.94
C PHE A 252 -12.63 -23.97 1.30
N PRO A 253 -12.60 -25.18 1.89
CA PRO A 253 -13.81 -26.03 2.03
C PRO A 253 -14.73 -25.60 3.18
N ASN A 254 -14.32 -24.69 4.05
CA ASN A 254 -15.13 -24.31 5.21
C ASN A 254 -16.15 -23.22 4.83
N PRO A 255 -17.47 -23.53 4.77
CA PRO A 255 -18.49 -22.59 4.35
C PRO A 255 -18.74 -21.46 5.36
N THR A 256 -18.29 -21.58 6.61
CA THR A 256 -18.34 -20.49 7.59
C THR A 256 -17.36 -19.40 7.23
N TYR A 257 -16.22 -19.77 6.64
CA TYR A 257 -15.19 -18.79 6.20
C TYR A 257 -15.36 -18.40 4.74
N HIS A 258 -15.89 -19.28 3.92
CA HIS A 258 -16.14 -19.10 2.49
C HIS A 258 -17.55 -19.58 2.15
N PRO A 259 -18.59 -18.80 2.46
CA PRO A 259 -19.94 -19.11 2.03
C PRO A 259 -20.01 -19.11 0.50
N ALA A 260 -20.91 -19.92 -0.04
CA ALA A 260 -21.21 -19.85 -1.46
C ALA A 260 -21.69 -18.46 -1.82
N PRO A 261 -21.30 -17.91 -2.99
CA PRO A 261 -21.80 -16.63 -3.46
C PRO A 261 -23.33 -16.58 -3.53
N GLY A 262 -23.87 -15.38 -3.38
CA GLY A 262 -25.30 -15.15 -3.52
C GLY A 262 -25.80 -15.39 -4.96
N ASP A 263 -27.09 -15.46 -5.14
CA ASP A 263 -27.77 -15.88 -6.38
C ASP A 263 -27.55 -14.90 -7.57
N LEU A 264 -27.17 -13.64 -7.30
CA LEU A 264 -26.84 -12.66 -8.32
C LEU A 264 -25.43 -12.87 -8.88
N VAL A 265 -24.51 -13.44 -8.10
CA VAL A 265 -23.12 -13.67 -8.53
C VAL A 265 -23.01 -15.00 -9.30
N LYS A 266 -22.82 -14.91 -10.59
CA LYS A 266 -22.82 -16.10 -11.47
C LYS A 266 -21.47 -16.84 -11.42
N PRO A 267 -21.49 -18.20 -11.62
CA PRO A 267 -20.27 -19.03 -11.61
C PRO A 267 -19.20 -18.58 -12.62
N GLU A 268 -19.59 -17.96 -13.73
CA GLU A 268 -18.70 -17.44 -14.75
C GLU A 268 -17.81 -16.28 -14.22
N ARG A 269 -18.21 -15.67 -13.08
CA ARG A 269 -17.45 -14.62 -12.40
C ARG A 269 -16.64 -15.13 -11.19
N TYR A 270 -16.56 -16.45 -11.02
CA TYR A 270 -15.70 -16.99 -9.96
C TYR A 270 -14.23 -16.93 -10.38
N ALA A 271 -13.41 -16.27 -9.58
CA ALA A 271 -11.98 -16.25 -9.76
C ALA A 271 -11.38 -17.66 -9.61
N GLN A 272 -10.34 -17.93 -10.35
CA GLN A 272 -9.66 -19.21 -10.37
C GLN A 272 -8.43 -19.18 -9.44
N VAL A 273 -8.20 -20.23 -8.69
CA VAL A 273 -6.94 -20.41 -7.94
C VAL A 273 -5.88 -20.90 -8.91
N VAL A 274 -4.88 -20.07 -9.19
CA VAL A 274 -3.70 -20.46 -9.97
C VAL A 274 -2.83 -21.39 -9.14
N ILE A 275 -2.50 -20.96 -7.91
CA ILE A 275 -1.75 -21.74 -6.93
C ILE A 275 -2.09 -21.25 -5.53
N LYS A 276 -2.10 -22.16 -4.55
CA LYS A 276 -2.17 -21.84 -3.13
C LYS A 276 -0.87 -22.31 -2.46
N THR A 277 -0.08 -21.37 -1.98
CA THR A 277 1.20 -21.60 -1.31
C THR A 277 1.09 -21.61 0.21
N GLY A 278 0.10 -20.90 0.76
CA GLY A 278 -0.16 -20.81 2.19
C GLY A 278 -1.06 -21.92 2.74
N GLN A 279 -1.04 -22.08 4.06
CA GLN A 279 -1.87 -23.07 4.78
C GLN A 279 -3.20 -22.49 5.27
N SER A 280 -3.52 -21.25 4.93
CA SER A 280 -4.74 -20.56 5.40
C SER A 280 -6.01 -21.35 5.04
N ASN A 281 -6.93 -21.47 6.01
CA ASN A 281 -8.26 -22.03 5.81
C ASN A 281 -9.27 -21.05 5.22
N ALA A 282 -8.88 -19.77 5.14
CA ALA A 282 -9.67 -18.70 4.57
C ALA A 282 -8.84 -17.89 3.59
N ASN A 283 -9.45 -17.49 2.47
CA ASN A 283 -8.90 -16.47 1.61
C ASN A 283 -9.18 -15.11 2.25
N THR A 284 -8.16 -14.38 2.63
CA THR A 284 -8.32 -13.08 3.29
C THR A 284 -7.11 -12.23 3.05
N PHE A 285 -7.29 -10.93 2.96
CA PHE A 285 -6.21 -9.98 3.12
C PHE A 285 -5.95 -9.75 4.62
N SER A 286 -4.74 -9.28 4.95
CA SER A 286 -4.48 -8.78 6.29
C SER A 286 -5.51 -7.72 6.65
N ILE A 287 -6.11 -7.81 7.83
CA ILE A 287 -7.13 -6.85 8.27
C ILE A 287 -6.54 -5.49 8.62
N SER A 288 -5.24 -5.40 8.82
CA SER A 288 -4.59 -4.17 9.27
C SER A 288 -3.60 -3.59 8.27
N SER A 289 -2.98 -4.43 7.47
CA SER A 289 -1.90 -4.00 6.59
C SER A 289 -1.71 -4.97 5.41
N PRO A 290 -2.68 -5.10 4.52
CA PRO A 290 -2.48 -5.89 3.30
C PRO A 290 -1.51 -5.19 2.36
N THR A 291 -0.92 -5.98 1.46
CA THR A 291 -0.39 -5.48 0.20
C THR A 291 -1.22 -6.10 -0.90
N VAL A 292 -1.74 -5.31 -1.81
CA VAL A 292 -2.51 -5.82 -2.95
C VAL A 292 -1.70 -5.57 -4.21
N VAL A 293 -1.50 -6.62 -5.01
CA VAL A 293 -0.84 -6.52 -6.30
C VAL A 293 -1.72 -7.09 -7.40
N LEU A 294 -1.82 -6.36 -8.51
CA LEU A 294 -2.41 -6.81 -9.77
C LEU A 294 -1.27 -7.07 -10.75
N PHE A 295 -1.31 -8.17 -11.48
CA PHE A 295 -0.26 -8.49 -12.44
C PHE A 295 -0.76 -9.34 -13.60
N ARG A 296 0.00 -9.36 -14.70
CA ARG A 296 -0.24 -10.22 -15.86
C ARG A 296 1.00 -11.04 -16.16
N THR A 297 0.80 -12.31 -16.42
CA THR A 297 1.87 -13.19 -16.87
C THR A 297 1.92 -13.23 -18.41
N PRO A 298 3.10 -13.29 -19.05
CA PRO A 298 3.21 -13.37 -20.51
C PRO A 298 2.80 -14.72 -21.09
N MET A 299 2.53 -15.69 -20.22
CA MET A 299 2.03 -17.02 -20.54
C MET A 299 0.86 -17.38 -19.62
N PRO A 300 0.10 -18.45 -19.85
CA PRO A 300 -0.94 -18.88 -18.91
C PRO A 300 -0.39 -19.01 -17.49
N ALA A 301 -1.03 -18.37 -16.51
CA ALA A 301 -0.51 -18.31 -15.13
C ALA A 301 -0.33 -19.70 -14.50
N GLY A 302 -1.21 -20.66 -14.83
CA GLY A 302 -1.08 -22.05 -14.40
C GLY A 302 0.18 -22.75 -14.94
N GLU A 303 0.66 -22.37 -16.12
CA GLU A 303 1.91 -22.89 -16.70
C GLU A 303 3.13 -22.15 -16.10
N TYR A 304 2.98 -20.86 -15.83
CA TYR A 304 4.03 -20.05 -15.20
C TYR A 304 4.44 -20.63 -13.84
N VAL A 305 3.49 -20.91 -12.96
CA VAL A 305 3.79 -21.42 -11.61
C VAL A 305 4.43 -22.80 -11.57
N LEU A 306 4.45 -23.51 -12.70
CA LEU A 306 5.13 -24.81 -12.85
C LEU A 306 6.58 -24.68 -13.35
N GLN A 307 7.00 -23.47 -13.74
CA GLN A 307 8.36 -23.24 -14.20
C GLN A 307 9.37 -23.37 -13.03
N PRO A 308 10.60 -23.79 -13.30
CA PRO A 308 11.66 -23.82 -12.30
C PRO A 308 11.85 -22.43 -11.63
N ASP A 309 12.12 -22.45 -10.33
CA ASP A 309 12.45 -21.28 -9.52
C ASP A 309 11.36 -20.19 -9.40
N VAL A 310 10.16 -20.44 -9.92
CA VAL A 310 9.02 -19.53 -9.77
C VAL A 310 8.39 -19.63 -8.37
N VAL A 311 8.33 -20.83 -7.81
CA VAL A 311 7.85 -21.03 -6.43
C VAL A 311 9.05 -21.18 -5.50
N ARG A 312 9.29 -20.18 -4.66
CA ARG A 312 10.44 -20.11 -3.75
C ARG A 312 10.03 -20.21 -2.29
N VAL A 313 10.93 -20.75 -1.48
CA VAL A 313 10.79 -20.76 -0.01
C VAL A 313 11.12 -19.38 0.53
N THR A 314 10.31 -18.87 1.47
CA THR A 314 10.56 -17.59 2.13
C THR A 314 11.86 -17.68 2.96
N PRO A 315 12.81 -16.75 2.80
CA PRO A 315 14.01 -16.73 3.61
C PRO A 315 13.69 -16.69 5.11
N GLY A 316 14.31 -17.60 5.86
CA GLY A 316 14.07 -17.72 7.32
C GLY A 316 12.75 -18.37 7.73
N ASN A 317 11.87 -18.74 6.78
CA ASN A 317 10.62 -19.45 7.06
C ASN A 317 10.36 -20.56 6.04
N SER A 318 10.81 -21.76 6.35
CA SER A 318 10.71 -22.92 5.44
C SER A 318 9.26 -23.43 5.21
N ALA A 319 8.31 -22.99 6.03
CA ALA A 319 6.89 -23.34 5.88
C ALA A 319 6.17 -22.47 4.84
N ASP A 320 6.67 -21.27 4.57
CA ASP A 320 6.07 -20.34 3.63
C ASP A 320 6.76 -20.39 2.27
N ARG A 321 5.93 -20.37 1.23
CA ARG A 321 6.37 -20.25 -0.15
C ARG A 321 5.70 -19.09 -0.82
N VAL A 322 6.42 -18.47 -1.77
CA VAL A 322 5.94 -17.38 -2.58
C VAL A 322 6.00 -17.73 -4.06
N VAL A 323 5.18 -17.07 -4.84
CA VAL A 323 5.32 -17.01 -6.30
C VAL A 323 6.14 -15.77 -6.62
N VAL A 324 7.22 -15.95 -7.36
CA VAL A 324 8.05 -14.87 -7.89
C VAL A 324 7.31 -14.19 -9.03
N VAL A 325 7.05 -12.89 -8.94
CA VAL A 325 6.41 -12.11 -10.01
C VAL A 325 7.34 -10.94 -10.36
N PRO A 326 7.95 -10.92 -11.54
CA PRO A 326 8.77 -9.80 -12.01
C PRO A 326 8.01 -8.47 -11.92
N TYR A 327 8.68 -7.40 -11.53
CA TYR A 327 8.02 -6.09 -11.35
C TYR A 327 7.45 -5.52 -12.65
N GLU A 328 8.06 -5.83 -13.80
CA GLU A 328 7.54 -5.42 -15.10
C GLU A 328 6.18 -6.04 -15.48
N TRP A 329 5.73 -7.07 -14.75
CA TRP A 329 4.41 -7.68 -14.94
C TRP A 329 3.35 -7.09 -14.02
N ILE A 330 3.75 -6.27 -13.05
CA ILE A 330 2.82 -5.61 -12.14
C ILE A 330 2.03 -4.56 -12.92
N VAL A 331 0.72 -4.63 -12.80
CA VAL A 331 -0.23 -3.67 -13.38
C VAL A 331 -0.47 -2.53 -12.40
N ASP A 332 -0.69 -2.85 -11.12
CA ASP A 332 -0.81 -1.88 -10.03
C ASP A 332 -0.49 -2.57 -8.69
N ALA A 333 -0.01 -1.80 -7.73
CA ALA A 333 0.29 -2.28 -6.39
C ALA A 333 -0.02 -1.22 -5.34
N VAL A 334 -0.54 -1.66 -4.19
CA VAL A 334 -0.84 -0.79 -3.06
C VAL A 334 -0.26 -1.37 -1.77
N GLU A 335 0.63 -0.62 -1.13
CA GLU A 335 1.17 -0.93 0.19
C GLU A 335 0.31 -0.31 1.28
N VAL A 336 -0.20 -1.13 2.21
CA VAL A 336 -0.95 -0.64 3.38
C VAL A 336 -0.13 -0.86 4.65
N PHE A 337 -0.02 0.18 5.46
CA PHE A 337 0.59 0.16 6.78
C PHE A 337 -0.45 0.17 7.90
N ASP A 338 -0.14 -0.54 8.99
CA ASP A 338 -0.95 -0.56 10.21
C ASP A 338 -0.71 0.72 11.02
N GLY A 339 -1.70 1.61 11.09
CA GLY A 339 -1.63 2.89 11.80
C GLY A 339 -1.50 2.75 13.34
N ARG A 340 -1.75 1.53 13.87
CA ARG A 340 -1.60 1.23 15.30
C ARG A 340 -0.17 0.80 15.65
N SER A 341 0.72 0.66 14.67
CA SER A 341 2.09 0.18 14.86
C SER A 341 3.11 1.18 14.33
N GLY A 342 4.16 1.43 15.12
CA GLY A 342 5.33 2.17 14.68
C GLY A 342 6.36 1.34 13.90
N ASN A 343 6.16 0.02 13.74
CA ASN A 343 7.13 -0.91 13.19
C ASN A 343 6.70 -1.47 11.85
N ASN A 344 6.14 -0.65 10.98
CA ASN A 344 5.80 -1.08 9.62
C ASN A 344 7.05 -1.19 8.75
N GLY A 345 7.11 -2.25 7.96
CA GLY A 345 8.14 -2.46 6.94
C GLY A 345 7.54 -2.52 5.54
N LYS A 346 8.20 -1.88 4.57
CA LYS A 346 7.78 -1.88 3.17
C LYS A 346 8.03 -3.25 2.54
N ARG A 347 7.09 -3.72 1.68
CA ARG A 347 7.15 -5.00 0.97
C ARG A 347 7.21 -4.82 -0.54
N VAL A 348 6.60 -3.75 -1.04
CA VAL A 348 6.61 -3.39 -2.46
C VAL A 348 7.86 -2.58 -2.77
N SER A 349 8.55 -2.93 -3.86
CA SER A 349 9.63 -2.09 -4.39
C SER A 349 9.08 -0.71 -4.81
N PRO A 350 9.86 0.36 -4.62
CA PRO A 350 9.50 1.69 -5.13
C PRO A 350 9.18 1.73 -6.63
N ALA A 351 9.65 0.76 -7.41
CA ALA A 351 9.31 0.62 -8.82
C ALA A 351 7.80 0.39 -9.07
N ALA A 352 7.11 -0.29 -8.14
CA ALA A 352 5.68 -0.57 -8.27
C ALA A 352 4.81 0.30 -7.34
N ASP A 353 5.30 0.62 -6.14
CA ASP A 353 4.66 1.58 -5.22
C ASP A 353 5.72 2.23 -4.34
N ALA A 354 6.04 3.48 -4.58
CA ALA A 354 7.05 4.21 -3.80
C ALA A 354 6.56 4.60 -2.40
N GLY A 355 5.23 4.62 -2.18
CA GLY A 355 4.60 5.04 -0.94
C GLY A 355 3.96 3.91 -0.14
N PHE A 356 3.02 4.32 0.70
CA PHE A 356 2.10 3.48 1.44
C PHE A 356 0.89 4.32 1.86
N VAL A 357 -0.26 3.67 2.05
CA VAL A 357 -1.41 4.27 2.71
C VAL A 357 -1.55 3.69 4.13
N ILE A 358 -2.00 4.51 5.07
CA ILE A 358 -2.20 4.09 6.47
C ILE A 358 -3.66 3.71 6.67
N GLN A 359 -3.91 2.51 7.23
CA GLN A 359 -5.18 2.15 7.84
C GLN A 359 -5.09 2.45 9.34
N SER A 360 -5.84 3.45 9.80
CA SER A 360 -5.74 3.98 11.17
C SER A 360 -6.16 2.97 12.25
N ASP A 361 -7.23 2.19 11.98
CA ASP A 361 -7.76 1.18 12.91
C ASP A 361 -8.48 0.07 12.14
N ILE A 362 -8.79 -1.04 12.82
CA ILE A 362 -9.55 -2.17 12.27
C ILE A 362 -10.95 -2.22 12.87
N TYR A 363 -11.88 -2.91 12.19
CA TYR A 363 -13.28 -3.10 12.60
C TYR A 363 -14.10 -1.81 12.75
N LYS A 364 -13.67 -0.74 12.06
CA LYS A 364 -14.37 0.55 12.03
C LYS A 364 -15.25 0.75 10.80
N GLY A 365 -15.14 -0.14 9.82
CA GLY A 365 -15.78 0.04 8.53
C GLY A 365 -15.01 1.00 7.61
N HIS A 366 -13.80 1.40 7.99
CA HIS A 366 -12.97 2.27 7.17
C HIS A 366 -12.45 1.52 5.94
N THR A 367 -12.29 2.26 4.86
CA THR A 367 -11.76 1.77 3.59
C THR A 367 -10.66 2.69 3.07
N LEU A 368 -9.79 2.17 2.23
CA LEU A 368 -8.70 2.92 1.61
C LEU A 368 -9.07 3.21 0.16
N ARG A 369 -9.19 4.49 -0.20
CA ARG A 369 -9.68 4.92 -1.50
C ARG A 369 -8.62 5.72 -2.25
N ARG A 370 -8.52 5.48 -3.55
CA ARG A 370 -7.67 6.28 -4.44
C ARG A 370 -8.35 7.61 -4.73
N LYS A 371 -7.57 8.68 -4.75
CA LYS A 371 -8.05 10.05 -5.01
C LYS A 371 -8.47 10.20 -6.46
N VAL A 372 -9.47 11.04 -6.71
CA VAL A 372 -9.89 11.41 -8.04
C VAL A 372 -8.96 12.50 -8.59
N ASP A 373 -8.53 12.38 -9.82
CA ASP A 373 -7.94 13.47 -10.60
C ASP A 373 -9.08 14.28 -11.26
N GLU A 374 -9.52 15.32 -10.56
CA GLU A 374 -10.65 16.16 -10.99
C GLU A 374 -10.41 16.81 -12.35
N LYS A 375 -9.15 17.18 -12.64
CA LYS A 375 -8.81 17.79 -13.92
C LYS A 375 -8.90 16.78 -15.04
N ALA A 376 -8.23 15.64 -14.91
CA ALA A 376 -8.27 14.58 -15.91
C ALA A 376 -9.69 14.03 -16.08
N SER A 377 -10.46 13.89 -15.01
CA SER A 377 -11.87 13.45 -15.06
C SER A 377 -12.74 14.43 -15.87
N SER A 378 -12.56 15.73 -15.64
CA SER A 378 -13.28 16.77 -16.40
C SER A 378 -12.90 16.78 -17.88
N GLU A 379 -11.63 16.55 -18.21
CA GLU A 379 -11.12 16.54 -19.58
C GLU A 379 -11.59 15.31 -20.35
N ASN A 380 -11.73 14.15 -19.70
CA ASN A 380 -12.10 12.89 -20.32
C ASN A 380 -13.62 12.59 -20.26
N GLY A 381 -14.35 13.24 -19.37
CA GLY A 381 -15.81 13.03 -19.22
C GLY A 381 -16.20 11.76 -18.45
N TYR A 382 -15.26 11.11 -17.78
CA TYR A 382 -15.44 10.00 -16.85
C TYR A 382 -14.46 10.11 -15.69
N GLU A 383 -14.66 9.36 -14.62
CA GLU A 383 -13.77 9.38 -13.47
C GLU A 383 -12.37 8.86 -13.84
N VAL A 384 -11.37 9.68 -13.57
CA VAL A 384 -9.94 9.33 -13.66
C VAL A 384 -9.33 9.47 -12.28
N LEU A 385 -8.57 8.47 -11.87
CA LEU A 385 -7.96 8.41 -10.55
C LEU A 385 -6.49 8.85 -10.60
N VAL A 386 -6.03 9.45 -9.52
CA VAL A 386 -4.60 9.79 -9.37
C VAL A 386 -3.78 8.51 -9.36
N ASP A 387 -2.83 8.40 -10.27
CA ASP A 387 -1.91 7.28 -10.36
C ASP A 387 -0.48 7.79 -10.54
N THR A 388 0.28 7.76 -9.45
CA THR A 388 1.68 8.16 -9.42
C THR A 388 2.60 7.00 -9.01
N ASN A 389 2.07 5.78 -8.88
CA ASN A 389 2.73 4.63 -8.25
C ASN A 389 3.31 4.99 -6.87
N ASN A 390 2.57 5.79 -6.12
CA ASN A 390 2.93 6.20 -4.76
C ASN A 390 1.65 6.30 -3.90
N SER A 391 1.32 5.23 -3.20
CA SER A 391 0.11 5.15 -2.39
C SER A 391 -0.04 6.27 -1.34
N THR A 392 1.07 6.90 -0.90
CA THR A 392 1.01 8.07 -0.01
C THR A 392 0.40 9.29 -0.70
N ASN A 393 0.67 9.45 -1.98
CA ASN A 393 0.11 10.54 -2.77
C ASN A 393 -1.31 10.21 -3.27
N ASP A 394 -1.50 8.95 -3.66
CA ASP A 394 -2.65 8.51 -4.44
C ASP A 394 -3.86 8.15 -3.58
N PHE A 395 -3.66 7.69 -2.33
CA PHE A 395 -4.73 7.17 -1.47
C PHE A 395 -5.02 8.05 -0.26
N TYR A 396 -6.19 7.79 0.32
CA TYR A 396 -6.62 8.29 1.62
C TYR A 396 -7.51 7.25 2.30
N GLU A 397 -7.65 7.32 3.63
CA GLU A 397 -8.61 6.54 4.39
C GLU A 397 -9.97 7.24 4.41
N SER A 398 -11.05 6.51 4.10
CA SER A 398 -12.43 6.94 4.18
C SER A 398 -13.15 6.20 5.31
N GLU A 399 -14.02 6.89 6.04
CA GLU A 399 -14.82 6.31 7.13
C GLU A 399 -15.94 5.40 6.64
N ILE A 400 -16.29 5.47 5.36
CA ILE A 400 -17.42 4.73 4.77
C ILE A 400 -16.95 4.05 3.48
N GLN A 401 -17.30 2.78 3.34
CA GLN A 401 -17.06 1.99 2.12
C GLN A 401 -17.97 2.48 0.98
N SER A 402 -17.49 2.43 -0.26
CA SER A 402 -18.30 2.85 -1.42
C SER A 402 -19.51 1.93 -1.68
N LEU A 403 -19.42 0.66 -1.23
CA LEU A 403 -20.48 -0.34 -1.37
C LEU A 403 -21.40 -0.43 -0.13
N HIS A 404 -21.25 0.48 0.84
CA HIS A 404 -22.18 0.60 1.95
C HIS A 404 -23.51 1.17 1.42
N PRO A 405 -24.66 0.57 1.77
CA PRO A 405 -25.99 1.05 1.32
C PRO A 405 -26.31 2.48 1.70
#